data_583ea423eb790e0b7cdb7f0767022c58
#
_entry.id   583ea423eb790e0b7cdb7f0767022c58
#
_cell.length_a   1.000
_cell.length_b   1.000
_cell.length_c   1.000
_cell.angle_alpha   90.00
_cell.angle_beta   90.00
_cell.angle_gamma   90.00
#
_symmetry.space_group_name_H-M   'P 1'
#
loop_
_entity.id
_entity.type
_entity.pdbx_description
1 polymer ?
#
loop_
_entity_poly.entity_id
_entity_poly.type
_entity_poly.pdbx_seq_one_letter_code
_entity_poly.pdbx_strand_id
1 'polypeptide(L)'
;YGIPKAQLIIADVPYNLGNNAYASNPSWYVDGDNKNGESDLAGKEFFDTDKDFRPAEFMHFCSQMLMKEPKEKGKAPCMIIFCEFEDQFRYIELGKRYGLNNYINLVFRKDFSAQVLKANMKIVGNCEYGLLLYRDKLPKFNNDGRMIFNCFDWVRDGETPKVHPTQKPVPLLRRLIEIFTDKGDVVIDPCAGSGSTLLASAQLGRKAYGFEIKKDFFREANKLVLSRVQQSLF
;
A
#
# COMPACT_ATOMS: atom_id res chain seq x y z
N TYR A 1 0.80 21.82 -11.25
CA TYR A 1 2.06 21.28 -10.72
C TYR A 1 2.61 20.27 -11.72
N GLY A 2 3.85 20.48 -12.23
CA GLY A 2 4.49 19.60 -13.20
C GLY A 2 5.07 18.33 -12.55
N ILE A 3 4.22 17.45 -12.01
CA ILE A 3 4.66 16.19 -11.43
C ILE A 3 5.10 15.26 -12.56
N PRO A 4 6.33 14.73 -12.54
CA PRO A 4 6.80 13.82 -13.58
C PRO A 4 6.07 12.48 -13.52
N LYS A 5 6.08 11.76 -14.63
CA LYS A 5 5.50 10.41 -14.70
C LYS A 5 6.31 9.42 -13.85
N ALA A 6 5.63 8.47 -13.24
CA ALA A 6 6.20 7.50 -12.31
C ALA A 6 6.72 6.24 -13.02
N GLN A 7 7.86 5.74 -12.54
CA GLN A 7 8.32 4.38 -12.79
C GLN A 7 7.51 3.38 -11.94
N LEU A 8 7.20 3.76 -10.70
CA LEU A 8 6.39 2.97 -9.78
C LEU A 8 5.29 3.84 -9.15
N ILE A 9 4.06 3.37 -9.20
CA ILE A 9 3.00 3.84 -8.32
C ILE A 9 2.81 2.79 -7.24
N ILE A 10 2.78 3.21 -5.98
CA ILE A 10 2.53 2.33 -4.85
C ILE A 10 1.52 3.02 -3.95
N ALA A 11 0.40 2.35 -3.66
CA ALA A 11 -0.72 2.94 -2.93
C ALA A 11 -1.33 1.95 -1.96
N ASP A 12 -1.58 2.42 -0.75
CA ASP A 12 -2.41 1.76 0.24
C ASP A 12 -3.81 2.37 0.15
N VAL A 13 -4.67 1.76 -0.65
CA VAL A 13 -6.00 2.33 -0.90
C VAL A 13 -6.94 2.11 0.29
N PRO A 14 -7.94 2.96 0.49
CA PRO A 14 -8.99 2.72 1.48
C PRO A 14 -9.66 1.36 1.26
N TYR A 15 -9.67 0.51 2.28
CA TYR A 15 -10.28 -0.82 2.21
C TYR A 15 -11.81 -0.79 2.34
N ASN A 16 -12.35 0.35 2.75
CA ASN A 16 -13.78 0.58 2.91
C ASN A 16 -14.49 -0.50 3.77
N LEU A 17 -13.81 -0.91 4.84
CA LEU A 17 -14.29 -1.96 5.76
C LEU A 17 -15.50 -1.49 6.59
N GLY A 18 -15.86 -0.21 6.55
CA GLY A 18 -16.92 0.38 7.36
C GLY A 18 -16.71 0.09 8.84
N ASN A 19 -17.77 -0.32 9.52
CA ASN A 19 -17.73 -0.66 10.95
C ASN A 19 -16.90 -1.91 11.30
N ASN A 20 -16.40 -2.63 10.29
CA ASN A 20 -15.58 -3.83 10.49
C ASN A 20 -14.08 -3.51 10.59
N ALA A 21 -13.70 -2.24 10.46
CA ALA A 21 -12.32 -1.78 10.44
C ALA A 21 -11.50 -2.22 11.67
N TYR A 22 -12.13 -2.35 12.82
CA TYR A 22 -11.48 -2.71 14.09
C TYR A 22 -11.87 -4.10 14.58
N ALA A 23 -12.00 -5.07 13.72
CA ALA A 23 -12.08 -6.50 14.04
C ALA A 23 -13.15 -6.93 15.08
N SER A 24 -14.12 -6.08 15.37
CA SER A 24 -15.15 -6.32 16.37
C SER A 24 -16.54 -6.33 15.77
N ASN A 25 -16.69 -6.95 14.62
CA ASN A 25 -18.02 -7.23 14.11
C ASN A 25 -18.70 -8.28 15.01
N PRO A 26 -19.82 -7.95 15.67
CA PRO A 26 -20.53 -8.90 16.53
C PRO A 26 -20.92 -10.19 15.81
N SER A 27 -21.09 -10.17 14.48
CA SER A 27 -21.38 -11.36 13.68
C SER A 27 -20.24 -12.37 13.63
N TRP A 28 -19.01 -11.99 14.01
CA TRP A 28 -17.87 -12.89 14.10
C TRP A 28 -17.85 -13.69 15.41
N TYR A 29 -18.62 -13.26 16.40
CA TYR A 29 -18.72 -13.87 17.70
C TYR A 29 -20.13 -14.43 17.87
N VAL A 30 -20.29 -15.73 17.94
CA VAL A 30 -21.55 -16.35 18.37
C VAL A 30 -21.51 -16.38 19.90
N ASP A 31 -22.62 -16.01 20.53
CA ASP A 31 -22.86 -16.00 21.97
C ASP A 31 -22.15 -14.89 22.77
N GLY A 32 -21.65 -13.85 22.12
CA GLY A 32 -21.17 -12.65 22.80
C GLY A 32 -20.01 -12.88 23.79
N ASP A 33 -19.28 -13.98 23.65
CA ASP A 33 -18.18 -14.34 24.57
C ASP A 33 -16.88 -13.60 24.22
N ASN A 34 -16.99 -12.30 24.07
CA ASN A 34 -15.84 -11.45 23.83
C ASN A 34 -15.51 -10.61 25.06
N LYS A 35 -15.45 -11.27 26.21
CA LYS A 35 -15.25 -10.60 27.51
C LYS A 35 -13.92 -9.85 27.64
N ASN A 36 -12.93 -10.08 26.74
CA ASN A 36 -11.58 -9.56 26.88
C ASN A 36 -10.99 -8.94 25.59
N GLY A 37 -11.77 -8.66 24.55
CA GLY A 37 -11.16 -8.30 23.27
C GLY A 37 -11.81 -7.19 22.46
N GLU A 38 -12.89 -6.58 22.93
CA GLU A 38 -13.44 -5.42 22.23
C GLU A 38 -12.62 -4.18 22.53
N SER A 39 -12.00 -3.65 21.48
CA SER A 39 -11.42 -2.31 21.51
C SER A 39 -12.54 -1.29 21.72
N ASP A 40 -12.28 -0.17 22.42
CA ASP A 40 -13.17 1.00 22.51
C ASP A 40 -13.48 1.59 21.12
N LEU A 41 -12.76 1.13 20.10
CA LEU A 41 -12.93 1.46 18.69
C LEU A 41 -13.83 0.48 17.93
N ALA A 42 -14.36 -0.55 18.61
CA ALA A 42 -15.25 -1.53 18.01
C ALA A 42 -16.45 -0.86 17.36
N GLY A 43 -16.80 -1.25 16.15
CA GLY A 43 -17.89 -0.69 15.39
C GLY A 43 -17.65 0.73 14.86
N LYS A 44 -16.43 1.29 14.98
CA LYS A 44 -16.04 2.56 14.37
C LYS A 44 -15.37 2.34 13.02
N GLU A 45 -15.60 3.27 12.10
CA GLU A 45 -14.86 3.33 10.82
C GLU A 45 -13.44 3.86 11.07
N PHE A 46 -12.44 3.45 10.26
CA PHE A 46 -11.11 4.03 10.33
C PHE A 46 -11.14 5.50 9.92
N PHE A 47 -11.84 5.79 8.84
CA PHE A 47 -11.93 7.13 8.27
C PHE A 47 -13.30 7.37 7.66
N ASP A 48 -13.84 8.55 7.93
CA ASP A 48 -15.08 9.06 7.34
C ASP A 48 -14.99 9.28 5.81
N THR A 49 -13.76 9.46 5.29
CA THR A 49 -13.47 9.68 3.86
C THR A 49 -13.38 8.42 3.02
N ASP A 50 -13.30 7.24 3.64
CA ASP A 50 -13.11 5.98 2.91
C ASP A 50 -14.28 5.64 1.99
N LYS A 51 -15.51 6.01 2.38
CA LYS A 51 -16.72 5.80 1.57
C LYS A 51 -16.79 6.68 0.31
N ASP A 52 -16.03 7.76 0.25
CA ASP A 52 -15.97 8.65 -0.91
C ASP A 52 -14.87 8.24 -1.90
N PHE A 53 -14.05 7.25 -1.54
CA PHE A 53 -13.00 6.74 -2.42
C PHE A 53 -13.60 6.02 -3.64
N ARG A 54 -13.16 6.45 -4.82
CA ARG A 54 -13.66 5.95 -6.11
C ARG A 54 -12.56 5.20 -6.86
N PRO A 55 -12.55 3.87 -6.83
CA PRO A 55 -11.51 3.06 -7.48
C PRO A 55 -11.32 3.36 -8.96
N ALA A 56 -12.39 3.70 -9.70
CA ALA A 56 -12.29 4.03 -11.12
C ALA A 56 -11.54 5.35 -11.37
N GLU A 57 -11.80 6.38 -10.58
CA GLU A 57 -11.10 7.67 -10.67
C GLU A 57 -9.64 7.52 -10.24
N PHE A 58 -9.38 6.77 -9.17
CA PHE A 58 -8.04 6.42 -8.73
C PHE A 58 -7.26 5.71 -9.86
N MET A 59 -7.83 4.67 -10.47
CA MET A 59 -7.18 3.95 -11.57
C MET A 59 -6.96 4.82 -12.79
N HIS A 60 -7.90 5.72 -13.10
CA HIS A 60 -7.72 6.70 -14.17
C HIS A 60 -6.51 7.60 -13.88
N PHE A 61 -6.46 8.21 -12.70
CA PHE A 61 -5.32 9.04 -12.28
C PHE A 61 -4.00 8.28 -12.38
N CYS A 62 -3.92 7.08 -11.80
CA CYS A 62 -2.71 6.26 -11.80
C CYS A 62 -2.26 5.92 -13.23
N SER A 63 -3.19 5.54 -14.10
CA SER A 63 -2.87 5.21 -15.49
C SER A 63 -2.26 6.39 -16.24
N GLN A 64 -2.73 7.60 -15.94
CA GLN A 64 -2.18 8.84 -16.52
C GLN A 64 -0.81 9.17 -15.92
N MET A 65 -0.56 8.85 -14.66
CA MET A 65 0.70 9.17 -13.98
C MET A 65 1.81 8.15 -14.23
N LEU A 66 1.51 6.95 -14.68
CA LEU A 66 2.54 6.00 -15.11
C LEU A 66 3.28 6.47 -16.36
N MET A 67 4.58 6.24 -16.39
CA MET A 67 5.39 6.44 -17.60
C MET A 67 4.86 5.61 -18.76
N LYS A 68 5.17 6.03 -19.98
CA LYS A 68 4.99 5.19 -21.18
C LYS A 68 5.98 4.02 -21.12
N GLU A 69 5.59 2.88 -21.68
CA GLU A 69 6.48 1.74 -21.79
C GLU A 69 7.68 2.06 -22.69
N PRO A 70 8.91 1.90 -22.21
CA PRO A 70 10.10 2.10 -23.02
C PRO A 70 10.23 0.98 -24.07
N LYS A 71 11.09 1.20 -25.08
CA LYS A 71 11.40 0.17 -26.08
C LYS A 71 12.15 -1.01 -25.45
N GLU A 72 12.98 -0.74 -24.48
CA GLU A 72 13.82 -1.72 -23.79
C GLU A 72 12.96 -2.67 -22.91
N LYS A 73 13.27 -3.97 -22.99
CA LYS A 73 12.60 -4.99 -22.16
C LYS A 73 13.04 -4.88 -20.70
N GLY A 74 12.13 -5.19 -19.78
CA GLY A 74 12.43 -5.19 -18.35
C GLY A 74 12.68 -3.79 -17.76
N LYS A 75 12.14 -2.75 -18.39
CA LYS A 75 12.24 -1.35 -17.95
C LYS A 75 10.89 -0.66 -17.86
N ALA A 76 9.80 -1.40 -18.06
CA ALA A 76 8.46 -0.84 -18.02
C ALA A 76 8.09 -0.37 -16.61
N PRO A 77 7.21 0.63 -16.50
CA PRO A 77 6.63 1.04 -15.22
C PRO A 77 5.57 0.04 -14.75
N CYS A 78 5.31 0.05 -13.45
CA CYS A 78 4.25 -0.74 -12.84
C CYS A 78 3.58 0.00 -11.69
N MET A 79 2.51 -0.58 -11.16
CA MET A 79 1.88 -0.10 -9.95
C MET A 79 1.62 -1.25 -8.97
N ILE A 80 1.71 -0.95 -7.68
CA ILE A 80 1.37 -1.84 -6.58
C ILE A 80 0.23 -1.21 -5.80
N ILE A 81 -0.84 -1.94 -5.62
CA ILE A 81 -2.00 -1.53 -4.83
C ILE A 81 -2.11 -2.49 -3.65
N PHE A 82 -1.98 -1.98 -2.42
CA PHE A 82 -2.42 -2.72 -1.24
C PHE A 82 -3.93 -2.60 -1.16
N CYS A 83 -4.62 -3.73 -1.08
CA CYS A 83 -6.07 -3.78 -1.03
C CYS A 83 -6.53 -5.09 -0.39
N GLU A 84 -7.80 -5.16 -0.01
CA GLU A 84 -8.42 -6.40 0.45
C GLU A 84 -8.43 -7.47 -0.65
N PHE A 85 -8.48 -8.74 -0.23
CA PHE A 85 -8.42 -9.87 -1.15
C PHE A 85 -9.51 -9.81 -2.24
N GLU A 86 -10.73 -9.46 -1.86
CA GLU A 86 -11.87 -9.38 -2.78
C GLU A 86 -11.75 -8.19 -3.75
N ASP A 87 -11.17 -7.08 -3.31
CA ASP A 87 -10.99 -5.90 -4.15
C ASP A 87 -9.96 -6.09 -5.26
N GLN A 88 -9.07 -7.09 -5.14
CA GLN A 88 -8.12 -7.39 -6.21
C GLN A 88 -8.81 -7.66 -7.54
N PHE A 89 -9.94 -8.37 -7.54
CA PHE A 89 -10.70 -8.66 -8.76
C PHE A 89 -11.22 -7.38 -9.40
N ARG A 90 -11.69 -6.43 -8.60
CA ARG A 90 -12.12 -5.11 -9.08
C ARG A 90 -10.96 -4.34 -9.72
N TYR A 91 -9.77 -4.31 -9.07
CA TYR A 91 -8.61 -3.61 -9.61
C TYR A 91 -8.04 -4.28 -10.86
N ILE A 92 -8.10 -5.59 -10.98
CA ILE A 92 -7.76 -6.32 -12.22
C ILE A 92 -8.67 -5.87 -13.36
N GLU A 93 -9.99 -5.86 -13.16
CA GLU A 93 -10.93 -5.44 -14.19
C GLU A 93 -10.80 -3.96 -14.57
N LEU A 94 -10.60 -3.10 -13.59
CA LEU A 94 -10.32 -1.68 -13.83
C LEU A 94 -8.98 -1.48 -14.54
N GLY A 95 -7.96 -2.25 -14.18
CA GLY A 95 -6.64 -2.20 -14.81
C GLY A 95 -6.71 -2.47 -16.31
N LYS A 96 -7.45 -3.48 -16.72
CA LYS A 96 -7.66 -3.83 -18.14
C LYS A 96 -8.20 -2.66 -18.96
N ARG A 97 -9.10 -1.84 -18.37
CA ARG A 97 -9.66 -0.65 -19.06
C ARG A 97 -8.60 0.40 -19.40
N TYR A 98 -7.47 0.38 -18.69
CA TYR A 98 -6.34 1.30 -18.88
C TYR A 98 -5.10 0.61 -19.45
N GLY A 99 -5.26 -0.61 -20.00
CA GLY A 99 -4.19 -1.37 -20.62
C GLY A 99 -3.20 -2.02 -19.65
N LEU A 100 -3.54 -2.09 -18.36
CA LEU A 100 -2.78 -2.85 -17.36
C LEU A 100 -3.28 -4.31 -17.37
N ASN A 101 -2.88 -5.05 -18.41
CA ASN A 101 -3.44 -6.37 -18.73
C ASN A 101 -2.84 -7.50 -17.90
N ASN A 102 -1.70 -7.27 -17.27
CA ASN A 102 -0.98 -8.27 -16.51
C ASN A 102 -0.94 -7.93 -15.03
N TYR A 103 -0.98 -8.97 -14.21
CA TYR A 103 -0.96 -8.80 -12.76
C TYR A 103 -0.24 -9.94 -12.05
N ILE A 104 0.25 -9.65 -10.85
CA ILE A 104 0.79 -10.63 -9.90
C ILE A 104 0.17 -10.32 -8.53
N ASN A 105 -0.41 -11.33 -7.91
CA ASN A 105 -0.85 -11.24 -6.51
C ASN A 105 0.38 -11.22 -5.60
N LEU A 106 0.41 -10.29 -4.66
CA LEU A 106 1.41 -10.17 -3.61
C LEU A 106 0.77 -10.47 -2.26
N VAL A 107 1.49 -11.19 -1.41
CA VAL A 107 1.07 -11.51 -0.05
C VAL A 107 2.10 -10.94 0.92
N PHE A 108 1.63 -10.28 1.96
CA PHE A 108 2.47 -9.70 3.01
C PHE A 108 2.15 -10.42 4.32
N ARG A 109 3.04 -11.31 4.72
CA ARG A 109 2.86 -12.17 5.88
C ARG A 109 3.34 -11.47 7.15
N LYS A 110 2.47 -11.37 8.13
CA LYS A 110 2.76 -10.86 9.47
C LYS A 110 3.12 -12.01 10.40
N ASP A 111 3.96 -11.74 11.39
CA ASP A 111 4.29 -12.64 12.48
C ASP A 111 3.30 -12.55 13.66
N PHE A 112 2.21 -11.80 13.46
CA PHE A 112 1.16 -11.60 14.46
C PHE A 112 -0.23 -11.65 13.80
N SER A 113 -1.25 -11.90 14.62
CA SER A 113 -2.65 -11.83 14.18
C SER A 113 -3.03 -10.36 13.95
N ALA A 114 -3.51 -10.08 12.74
CA ALA A 114 -3.96 -8.74 12.36
C ALA A 114 -5.49 -8.61 12.39
N GLN A 115 -6.20 -9.73 12.20
CA GLN A 115 -7.65 -9.73 12.04
C GLN A 115 -8.23 -11.06 12.44
N VAL A 116 -9.37 -11.05 13.12
CA VAL A 116 -10.16 -12.26 13.35
C VAL A 116 -11.03 -12.51 12.12
N LEU A 117 -10.79 -13.63 11.44
CA LEU A 117 -11.56 -14.03 10.26
C LEU A 117 -12.82 -14.78 10.64
N LYS A 118 -12.73 -15.68 11.64
CA LYS A 118 -13.88 -16.42 12.18
C LYS A 118 -13.62 -16.82 13.62
N ALA A 119 -14.21 -16.09 14.55
CA ALA A 119 -13.97 -16.27 15.99
C ALA A 119 -14.31 -17.68 16.49
N ASN A 120 -15.49 -18.20 16.16
CA ASN A 120 -15.94 -19.53 16.61
C ASN A 120 -15.04 -20.67 16.13
N MET A 121 -14.39 -20.51 14.98
CA MET A 121 -13.42 -21.45 14.43
C MET A 121 -12.00 -21.14 14.88
N LYS A 122 -11.78 -20.07 15.63
CA LYS A 122 -10.47 -19.56 16.05
C LYS A 122 -9.52 -19.31 14.86
N ILE A 123 -10.08 -18.93 13.72
CA ILE A 123 -9.29 -18.58 12.54
C ILE A 123 -9.00 -17.08 12.56
N VAL A 124 -7.71 -16.75 12.50
CA VAL A 124 -7.20 -15.38 12.49
C VAL A 124 -6.37 -15.14 11.24
N GLY A 125 -6.44 -13.93 10.70
CA GLY A 125 -5.65 -13.51 9.56
C GLY A 125 -4.30 -12.97 10.00
N ASN A 126 -3.25 -13.34 9.27
CA ASN A 126 -1.91 -12.79 9.44
C ASN A 126 -1.32 -12.27 8.12
N CYS A 127 -2.14 -12.12 7.10
CA CYS A 127 -1.71 -11.64 5.79
C CYS A 127 -2.39 -10.33 5.43
N GLU A 128 -1.67 -9.49 4.72
CA GLU A 128 -2.23 -8.44 3.87
C GLU A 128 -1.96 -8.79 2.41
N TYR A 129 -2.70 -8.17 1.53
CA TYR A 129 -2.63 -8.47 0.10
C TYR A 129 -2.26 -7.23 -0.69
N GLY A 130 -1.65 -7.46 -1.83
CA GLY A 130 -1.39 -6.44 -2.81
C GLY A 130 -1.46 -7.00 -4.21
N LEU A 131 -1.60 -6.10 -5.15
CA LEU A 131 -1.71 -6.40 -6.56
C LEU A 131 -0.68 -5.60 -7.32
N LEU A 132 0.27 -6.29 -7.96
CA LEU A 132 1.16 -5.68 -8.93
C LEU A 132 0.46 -5.68 -10.28
N LEU A 133 0.31 -4.51 -10.90
CA LEU A 133 -0.30 -4.31 -12.21
C LEU A 133 0.70 -3.71 -13.19
N TYR A 134 0.73 -4.21 -14.43
CA TYR A 134 1.57 -3.68 -15.49
C TYR A 134 0.95 -3.91 -16.87
N ARG A 135 1.46 -3.18 -17.88
CA ARG A 135 0.98 -3.28 -19.25
C ARG A 135 1.55 -4.53 -19.94
N ASP A 136 1.89 -4.44 -21.20
CA ASP A 136 2.34 -5.59 -22.00
C ASP A 136 3.81 -5.94 -21.79
N LYS A 137 4.64 -4.95 -21.46
CA LYS A 137 6.08 -5.16 -21.25
C LYS A 137 6.40 -5.44 -19.79
N LEU A 138 7.41 -6.29 -19.58
CA LEU A 138 7.89 -6.61 -18.24
C LEU A 138 8.35 -5.36 -17.51
N PRO A 139 7.90 -5.17 -16.25
CA PRO A 139 8.36 -4.09 -15.40
C PRO A 139 9.87 -4.15 -15.18
N LYS A 140 10.43 -3.02 -14.74
CA LYS A 140 11.75 -3.02 -14.12
C LYS A 140 11.76 -4.00 -12.94
N PHE A 141 12.82 -4.78 -12.82
CA PHE A 141 12.87 -5.85 -11.86
C PHE A 141 14.31 -6.15 -11.43
N ASN A 142 14.69 -5.64 -10.27
CA ASN A 142 16.01 -5.74 -9.68
C ASN A 142 16.06 -6.86 -8.65
N ASN A 143 16.50 -8.05 -9.07
CA ASN A 143 16.57 -9.25 -8.23
C ASN A 143 17.90 -10.02 -8.34
N ASP A 144 18.91 -9.42 -8.99
CA ASP A 144 20.23 -10.03 -9.22
C ASP A 144 20.13 -11.42 -9.89
N GLY A 145 19.14 -11.60 -10.78
CA GLY A 145 18.88 -12.87 -11.46
C GLY A 145 18.31 -13.98 -10.58
N ARG A 146 17.92 -13.68 -9.34
CA ARG A 146 17.37 -14.66 -8.39
C ARG A 146 15.84 -14.68 -8.45
N MET A 147 15.24 -15.83 -8.19
CA MET A 147 13.79 -15.94 -7.98
C MET A 147 13.40 -15.26 -6.67
N ILE A 148 12.29 -14.53 -6.71
CA ILE A 148 11.67 -13.90 -5.54
C ILE A 148 10.28 -14.50 -5.36
N PHE A 149 9.95 -14.85 -4.12
CA PHE A 149 8.58 -15.25 -3.78
C PHE A 149 7.65 -14.03 -3.83
N ASN A 150 6.41 -14.26 -4.23
CA ASN A 150 5.35 -13.25 -4.15
C ASN A 150 4.80 -13.07 -2.72
N CYS A 151 5.35 -13.77 -1.75
CA CYS A 151 5.06 -13.64 -0.33
C CYS A 151 6.24 -12.95 0.37
N PHE A 152 5.99 -11.78 0.93
CA PHE A 152 6.97 -10.95 1.62
C PHE A 152 6.71 -10.97 3.12
N ASP A 153 7.77 -11.02 3.92
CA ASP A 153 7.65 -10.88 5.35
C ASP A 153 7.37 -9.41 5.73
N TRP A 154 6.35 -9.24 6.55
CA TRP A 154 6.01 -7.96 7.15
C TRP A 154 6.86 -7.74 8.39
N VAL A 155 8.01 -7.12 8.21
CA VAL A 155 8.87 -6.73 9.33
C VAL A 155 8.28 -5.51 10.02
N ARG A 156 8.06 -5.58 11.34
CA ARG A 156 7.60 -4.43 12.13
C ARG A 156 8.62 -3.31 12.07
N ASP A 157 8.12 -2.10 11.88
CA ASP A 157 8.93 -0.89 11.87
C ASP A 157 8.90 -0.25 13.26
N GLY A 158 9.98 -0.41 14.02
CA GLY A 158 10.14 0.23 15.33
C GLY A 158 10.84 1.59 15.28
N GLU A 159 11.36 1.99 14.12
CA GLU A 159 12.15 3.22 13.98
C GLU A 159 11.34 4.41 13.49
N THR A 160 10.36 4.17 12.60
CA THR A 160 9.53 5.24 12.06
C THR A 160 8.37 5.57 12.99
N PRO A 161 8.16 6.84 13.34
CA PRO A 161 7.00 7.24 14.15
C PRO A 161 5.69 6.80 13.52
N LYS A 162 4.82 6.22 14.34
CA LYS A 162 3.51 5.80 13.90
C LYS A 162 2.54 6.99 13.95
N VAL A 163 2.24 7.55 12.80
CA VAL A 163 1.31 8.69 12.63
C VAL A 163 -0.02 8.28 11.98
N HIS A 164 -0.12 7.04 11.52
CA HIS A 164 -1.32 6.52 10.87
C HIS A 164 -1.65 5.12 11.40
N PRO A 165 -2.93 4.78 11.69
CA PRO A 165 -3.32 3.49 12.27
C PRO A 165 -2.86 2.29 11.44
N THR A 166 -3.00 2.37 10.12
CA THR A 166 -2.68 1.32 9.15
C THR A 166 -1.36 1.54 8.41
N GLN A 167 -0.45 2.32 9.03
CA GLN A 167 0.86 2.65 8.43
C GLN A 167 1.62 1.41 7.99
N LYS A 168 2.01 1.39 6.71
CA LYS A 168 2.87 0.33 6.16
C LYS A 168 4.31 0.51 6.65
N PRO A 169 5.01 -0.60 6.98
CA PRO A 169 6.41 -0.53 7.43
C PRO A 169 7.33 -0.01 6.35
N VAL A 170 8.20 0.94 6.70
CA VAL A 170 9.20 1.49 5.78
C VAL A 170 10.14 0.40 5.23
N PRO A 171 10.61 -0.60 6.01
CA PRO A 171 11.43 -1.68 5.47
C PRO A 171 10.75 -2.49 4.35
N LEU A 172 9.45 -2.79 4.48
CA LEU A 172 8.69 -3.47 3.44
C LEU A 172 8.59 -2.61 2.17
N LEU A 173 8.24 -1.34 2.32
CA LEU A 173 8.12 -0.40 1.21
C LEU A 173 9.46 -0.21 0.50
N ARG A 174 10.56 -0.10 1.24
CA ARG A 174 11.92 -0.07 0.67
C ARG A 174 12.18 -1.28 -0.21
N ARG A 175 11.89 -2.48 0.29
CA ARG A 175 12.09 -3.72 -0.48
C ARG A 175 11.33 -3.72 -1.79
N LEU A 176 10.07 -3.30 -1.79
CA LEU A 176 9.26 -3.21 -3.01
C LEU A 176 9.81 -2.14 -3.98
N ILE A 177 10.18 -0.97 -3.46
CA ILE A 177 10.75 0.12 -4.27
C ILE A 177 12.08 -0.30 -4.90
N GLU A 178 12.95 -0.97 -4.16
CA GLU A 178 14.24 -1.49 -4.69
C GLU A 178 14.04 -2.44 -5.87
N ILE A 179 13.06 -3.35 -5.76
CA ILE A 179 12.78 -4.32 -6.81
C ILE A 179 12.34 -3.63 -8.11
N PHE A 180 11.44 -2.65 -8.04
CA PHE A 180 10.76 -2.12 -9.22
C PHE A 180 11.28 -0.77 -9.70
N THR A 181 12.32 -0.22 -9.08
CA THR A 181 12.89 1.08 -9.45
C THR A 181 14.40 1.11 -9.35
N ASP A 182 15.02 2.06 -10.05
CA ASP A 182 16.43 2.41 -9.91
C ASP A 182 16.58 3.76 -9.16
N LYS A 183 17.80 4.07 -8.70
CA LYS A 183 18.11 5.37 -8.12
C LYS A 183 17.77 6.49 -9.12
N GLY A 184 17.09 7.52 -8.64
CA GLY A 184 16.64 8.66 -9.47
C GLY A 184 15.28 8.47 -10.13
N ASP A 185 14.72 7.24 -10.16
CA ASP A 185 13.35 7.00 -10.65
C ASP A 185 12.30 7.73 -9.79
N VAL A 186 11.14 7.94 -10.40
CA VAL A 186 10.00 8.59 -9.75
C VAL A 186 9.05 7.55 -9.18
N VAL A 187 8.72 7.72 -7.91
CA VAL A 187 7.70 6.94 -7.18
C VAL A 187 6.54 7.88 -6.83
N ILE A 188 5.31 7.47 -7.09
CA ILE A 188 4.11 8.22 -6.71
C ILE A 188 3.25 7.38 -5.78
N ASP A 189 2.80 8.00 -4.68
CA ASP A 189 1.83 7.43 -3.74
C ASP A 189 0.57 8.31 -3.70
N PRO A 190 -0.50 7.89 -4.38
CA PRO A 190 -1.77 8.64 -4.38
C PRO A 190 -2.53 8.64 -3.05
N CYS A 191 -2.15 7.77 -2.10
CA CYS A 191 -2.78 7.61 -0.79
C CYS A 191 -1.71 7.64 0.30
N ALA A 192 -0.96 8.75 0.39
CA ALA A 192 0.31 8.82 1.12
C ALA A 192 0.20 8.62 2.64
N GLY A 193 -0.94 8.92 3.26
CA GLY A 193 -1.20 8.73 4.67
C GLY A 193 -0.07 9.27 5.56
N SER A 194 0.69 8.36 6.15
CA SER A 194 1.85 8.69 7.00
C SER A 194 3.09 9.21 6.25
N GLY A 195 3.13 9.11 4.92
CA GLY A 195 4.32 9.42 4.12
C GLY A 195 5.40 8.34 4.12
N SER A 196 5.11 7.13 4.62
CA SER A 196 6.09 6.03 4.69
C SER A 196 6.68 5.67 3.33
N THR A 197 5.86 5.67 2.27
CA THR A 197 6.34 5.42 0.89
C THR A 197 7.32 6.50 0.43
N LEU A 198 7.05 7.76 0.78
CA LEU A 198 7.91 8.88 0.42
C LEU A 198 9.25 8.79 1.15
N LEU A 199 9.22 8.48 2.46
CA LEU A 199 10.43 8.27 3.26
C LEU A 199 11.26 7.11 2.69
N ALA A 200 10.64 5.96 2.45
CA ALA A 200 11.31 4.78 1.87
C ALA A 200 11.97 5.12 0.53
N SER A 201 11.26 5.84 -0.34
CA SER A 201 11.78 6.28 -1.64
C SER A 201 12.97 7.21 -1.51
N ALA A 202 12.90 8.20 -0.62
CA ALA A 202 13.96 9.16 -0.40
C ALA A 202 15.23 8.48 0.16
N GLN A 203 15.09 7.58 1.14
CA GLN A 203 16.20 6.79 1.69
C GLN A 203 16.94 5.98 0.63
N LEU A 204 16.24 5.58 -0.42
CA LEU A 204 16.80 4.83 -1.54
C LEU A 204 17.28 5.73 -2.71
N GLY A 205 17.19 7.04 -2.57
CA GLY A 205 17.58 8.01 -3.61
C GLY A 205 16.63 8.07 -4.80
N ARG A 206 15.35 7.74 -4.60
CA ARG A 206 14.28 7.92 -5.57
C ARG A 206 13.61 9.28 -5.35
N LYS A 207 13.01 9.83 -6.40
CA LYS A 207 12.16 11.03 -6.31
C LYS A 207 10.75 10.59 -5.94
N ALA A 208 10.15 11.15 -4.90
CA ALA A 208 8.84 10.74 -4.43
C ALA A 208 7.83 11.88 -4.42
N TYR A 209 6.60 11.57 -4.79
CA TYR A 209 5.45 12.49 -4.76
C TYR A 209 4.28 11.76 -4.13
N GLY A 210 3.60 12.40 -3.18
CA GLY A 210 2.45 11.81 -2.48
C GLY A 210 1.30 12.77 -2.37
N PHE A 211 0.11 12.21 -2.23
CA PHE A 211 -1.14 12.96 -2.03
C PHE A 211 -1.80 12.48 -0.75
N GLU A 212 -2.21 13.43 0.09
CA GLU A 212 -2.95 13.18 1.32
C GLU A 212 -4.05 14.23 1.47
N ILE A 213 -5.30 13.77 1.57
CA ILE A 213 -6.46 14.64 1.67
C ILE A 213 -6.74 15.11 3.11
N LYS A 214 -6.33 14.29 4.10
CA LYS A 214 -6.50 14.65 5.51
C LYS A 214 -5.36 15.56 5.97
N LYS A 215 -5.70 16.79 6.26
CA LYS A 215 -4.73 17.83 6.65
C LYS A 215 -3.89 17.44 7.88
N ASP A 216 -4.45 16.69 8.80
CA ASP A 216 -3.76 16.29 10.03
C ASP A 216 -2.71 15.24 9.72
N PHE A 217 -3.04 14.21 8.94
CA PHE A 217 -2.04 13.23 8.48
C PHE A 217 -0.95 13.89 7.63
N PHE A 218 -1.33 14.80 6.74
CA PHE A 218 -0.36 15.56 5.95
C PHE A 218 0.61 16.34 6.85
N ARG A 219 0.13 17.03 7.89
CA ARG A 219 0.98 17.79 8.84
C ARG A 219 1.89 16.87 9.64
N GLU A 220 1.35 15.79 10.20
CA GLU A 220 2.11 14.84 11.00
C GLU A 220 3.14 14.09 10.16
N ALA A 221 2.79 13.65 8.96
CA ALA A 221 3.73 13.05 8.02
C ALA A 221 4.92 13.96 7.75
N ASN A 222 4.68 15.23 7.42
CA ASN A 222 5.77 16.19 7.19
C ASN A 222 6.61 16.44 8.45
N LYS A 223 5.98 16.57 9.61
CA LYS A 223 6.66 16.91 10.86
C LYS A 223 7.47 15.74 11.44
N LEU A 224 6.92 14.52 11.41
CA LEU A 224 7.47 13.38 12.16
C LEU A 224 8.15 12.34 11.28
N VAL A 225 7.74 12.21 10.03
CA VAL A 225 8.24 11.18 9.11
C VAL A 225 9.19 11.79 8.08
N LEU A 226 8.73 12.75 7.29
CA LEU A 226 9.51 13.30 6.16
C LEU A 226 10.64 14.25 6.60
N SER A 227 10.55 14.86 7.78
CA SER A 227 11.67 15.64 8.36
C SER A 227 12.94 14.81 8.52
N ARG A 228 12.82 13.49 8.63
CA ARG A 228 13.97 12.57 8.75
C ARG A 228 14.76 12.43 7.44
N VAL A 229 14.15 12.73 6.30
CA VAL A 229 14.87 12.76 5.01
C VAL A 229 15.94 13.85 5.01
N GLN A 230 15.64 15.01 5.58
CA GLN A 230 16.57 16.14 5.65
C GLN A 230 17.75 15.85 6.59
N GLN A 231 17.54 15.06 7.65
CA GLN A 231 18.59 14.70 8.61
C GLN A 231 19.58 13.65 8.08
N SER A 232 19.20 12.86 7.08
CA SER A 232 20.05 11.81 6.49
C SER A 232 20.93 12.31 5.34
N LEU A 233 20.82 13.58 4.96
CA LEU A 233 21.62 14.20 3.89
C LEU A 233 22.83 15.00 4.41
N PHE A 234 23.06 14.99 5.71
CA PHE A 234 24.21 15.58 6.41
C PHE A 234 24.89 14.48 7.30
#